data_ea4fa70be93d464cc71674395571426e
#
_entry.id   ea4fa70be93d464cc71674395571426e
#
_cell.length_a   1.000
_cell.length_b   1.000
_cell.length_c   1.000
_cell.angle_alpha   90.00
_cell.angle_beta   90.00
_cell.angle_gamma   90.00
#
_symmetry.space_group_name_H-M   'P 1'
#
loop_
_entity.id
_entity.type
_entity.pdbx_description
1 polymer ?
#
loop_
_entity_poly.entity_id
_entity_poly.type
_entity_poly.pdbx_seq_one_letter_code
_entity_poly.pdbx_strand_id
1 'polypeptide(L)'
;MSDREQRDGGRSAENNKNNRGGNGRRNDRRNQQDNERDKYIERVVTINRVSKTVKGGRNMSFTALVVVGDGQGQVGVGYGKAKEVPAAIQKSAEEARKNFFRVPMIAGTITHPVEGRDAAGIVMMKPAAPGTGVIAGGAARPVLECAGVQDILSKSLGSDNALNVVRATVDGLKQLVRPEEVAARRGKSIEEVTPARMLRKRAGQEA
;
A
#
# COMPACT_ATOMS: atom_id res chain seq x y z
N MET A 1 43.58 -20.57 -75.12
CA MET A 1 43.78 -19.13 -74.93
C MET A 1 42.86 -18.72 -73.85
N SER A 2 43.30 -18.52 -72.83
CA SER A 2 44.08 -17.86 -71.78
C SER A 2 43.14 -17.69 -70.57
N ASP A 3 43.44 -18.39 -69.54
CA ASP A 3 44.20 -17.93 -68.35
C ASP A 3 43.62 -16.68 -67.63
N ARG A 4 43.42 -16.92 -66.41
CA ARG A 4 43.66 -16.14 -65.13
C ARG A 4 42.49 -16.13 -64.25
N GLU A 5 42.65 -16.53 -63.13
CA GLU A 5 43.49 -16.59 -61.95
C GLU A 5 42.58 -16.39 -60.68
N GLN A 6 42.82 -17.27 -59.80
CA GLN A 6 42.39 -17.23 -58.42
C GLN A 6 42.73 -15.90 -57.75
N ARG A 7 41.88 -15.38 -56.92
CA ARG A 7 42.28 -14.72 -55.67
C ARG A 7 41.26 -14.93 -54.57
N ASP A 8 41.70 -15.67 -53.68
CA ASP A 8 41.46 -15.79 -52.26
C ASP A 8 41.24 -14.42 -51.58
N GLY A 9 40.39 -14.39 -50.55
CA GLY A 9 40.16 -13.20 -49.73
C GLY A 9 39.16 -13.43 -48.63
N GLY A 10 39.55 -14.25 -47.66
CA GLY A 10 38.85 -14.32 -46.38
C GLY A 10 38.88 -12.99 -45.64
N ARG A 11 37.75 -12.63 -45.07
CA ARG A 11 37.44 -11.63 -43.99
C ARG A 11 35.93 -11.67 -43.81
N SER A 12 35.34 -11.88 -42.69
CA SER A 12 35.69 -11.73 -41.30
C SER A 12 34.57 -12.36 -40.51
N ALA A 13 34.87 -13.37 -39.76
CA ALA A 13 34.03 -13.88 -38.67
C ALA A 13 34.41 -13.09 -37.41
N GLU A 14 34.04 -11.84 -37.33
CA GLU A 14 34.19 -11.02 -36.09
C GLU A 14 33.20 -9.86 -36.12
N ASN A 15 31.95 -10.10 -35.72
CA ASN A 15 31.07 -9.07 -35.13
C ASN A 15 29.76 -9.66 -34.62
N ASN A 16 29.79 -10.60 -33.68
CA ASN A 16 28.57 -11.01 -32.99
C ASN A 16 28.83 -11.35 -31.51
N LYS A 17 29.60 -10.49 -30.81
CA LYS A 17 29.85 -10.67 -29.37
C LYS A 17 29.29 -9.56 -28.49
N ASN A 18 28.61 -8.52 -29.02
CA ASN A 18 28.19 -7.37 -28.20
C ASN A 18 26.69 -7.24 -27.93
N ASN A 19 25.86 -8.26 -28.18
CA ASN A 19 24.40 -8.13 -27.93
C ASN A 19 23.86 -9.09 -26.84
N ARG A 20 24.71 -9.64 -25.97
CA ARG A 20 24.26 -10.52 -24.86
C ARG A 20 24.12 -9.82 -23.50
N GLY A 21 24.47 -8.54 -23.37
CA GLY A 21 24.47 -7.81 -22.10
C GLY A 21 23.15 -7.10 -21.73
N GLY A 22 22.23 -6.91 -22.67
CA GLY A 22 21.03 -6.10 -22.44
C GLY A 22 19.81 -6.85 -21.91
N ASN A 23 19.70 -8.15 -22.16
CA ASN A 23 18.51 -8.94 -21.80
C ASN A 23 18.56 -9.48 -20.36
N GLY A 24 19.74 -9.74 -19.80
CA GLY A 24 19.89 -10.21 -18.42
C GLY A 24 19.39 -9.17 -17.39
N ARG A 25 19.83 -7.92 -17.55
CA ARG A 25 19.46 -6.84 -16.61
C ARG A 25 17.97 -6.46 -16.63
N ARG A 26 17.24 -6.70 -17.72
CA ARG A 26 15.79 -6.49 -17.80
C ARG A 26 15.01 -7.61 -17.15
N ASN A 27 15.47 -8.86 -17.25
CA ASN A 27 14.87 -10.01 -16.60
C ASN A 27 15.10 -9.99 -15.08
N ASP A 28 16.29 -9.60 -14.62
CA ASP A 28 16.59 -9.49 -13.19
C ASP A 28 15.73 -8.41 -12.52
N ARG A 29 15.49 -7.28 -13.20
CA ARG A 29 14.59 -6.22 -12.69
C ARG A 29 13.13 -6.67 -12.65
N ARG A 30 12.65 -7.47 -13.59
CA ARG A 30 11.31 -8.05 -13.58
C ARG A 30 11.15 -9.06 -12.44
N ASN A 31 12.09 -9.98 -12.27
CA ASN A 31 12.08 -10.95 -11.18
C ASN A 31 12.17 -10.30 -9.80
N GLN A 32 12.92 -9.20 -9.67
CA GLN A 32 12.94 -8.42 -8.42
C GLN A 32 11.61 -7.73 -8.14
N GLN A 33 10.97 -7.15 -9.16
CA GLN A 33 9.65 -6.53 -9.03
C GLN A 33 8.54 -7.55 -8.72
N ASP A 34 8.59 -8.74 -9.27
CA ASP A 34 7.61 -9.79 -9.00
C ASP A 34 7.81 -10.38 -7.58
N ASN A 35 9.03 -10.58 -7.12
CA ASN A 35 9.35 -10.97 -5.73
C ASN A 35 8.97 -9.89 -4.69
N GLU A 36 8.99 -8.61 -5.06
CA GLU A 36 8.52 -7.54 -4.19
C GLU A 36 6.99 -7.45 -4.16
N ARG A 37 6.30 -7.85 -5.22
CA ARG A 37 4.83 -7.90 -5.27
C ARG A 37 4.28 -8.96 -4.31
N ASP A 38 4.92 -10.09 -4.21
CA ASP A 38 4.48 -11.21 -3.37
C ASP A 38 4.64 -10.94 -1.85
N LYS A 39 5.39 -9.90 -1.48
CA LYS A 39 5.58 -9.49 -0.07
C LYS A 39 4.44 -8.65 0.50
N TYR A 40 3.60 -8.05 -0.34
CA TYR A 40 2.58 -7.12 0.10
C TYR A 40 1.18 -7.69 -0.10
N ILE A 41 0.34 -7.46 0.89
CA ILE A 41 -1.10 -7.76 0.82
C ILE A 41 -1.77 -6.62 0.03
N GLU A 42 -2.40 -6.95 -1.09
CA GLU A 42 -3.15 -6.00 -1.91
C GLU A 42 -4.65 -6.25 -1.75
N ARG A 43 -5.42 -5.18 -1.47
CA ARG A 43 -6.87 -5.22 -1.35
C ARG A 43 -7.50 -4.14 -2.22
N VAL A 44 -8.39 -4.55 -3.11
CA VAL A 44 -9.21 -3.63 -3.90
C VAL A 44 -10.43 -3.24 -3.07
N VAL A 45 -10.57 -1.94 -2.79
CA VAL A 45 -11.69 -1.40 -2.01
C VAL A 45 -12.91 -1.20 -2.90
N THR A 46 -12.74 -0.50 -4.03
CA THR A 46 -13.83 -0.23 -4.98
C THR A 46 -13.30 0.00 -6.39
N ILE A 47 -14.11 -0.38 -7.36
CA ILE A 47 -13.89 -0.12 -8.78
C ILE A 47 -15.13 0.60 -9.31
N ASN A 48 -14.93 1.78 -9.90
CA ASN A 48 -16.00 2.56 -10.48
C ASN A 48 -15.79 2.75 -11.99
N ARG A 49 -16.86 2.60 -12.76
CA ARG A 49 -16.89 2.98 -14.16
C ARG A 49 -17.24 4.45 -14.30
N VAL A 50 -16.39 5.24 -14.91
CA VAL A 50 -16.56 6.67 -15.10
C VAL A 50 -16.59 7.02 -16.59
N SER A 51 -17.32 8.06 -16.96
CA SER A 51 -17.42 8.51 -18.35
C SER A 51 -17.17 10.01 -18.46
N LYS A 52 -16.51 10.41 -19.56
CA LYS A 52 -16.41 11.81 -19.98
C LYS A 52 -17.16 12.00 -21.27
N THR A 53 -18.19 12.85 -21.27
CA THR A 53 -18.94 13.21 -22.48
C THR A 53 -18.10 14.20 -23.30
N VAL A 54 -17.96 13.91 -24.57
CA VAL A 54 -17.24 14.71 -25.58
C VAL A 54 -18.13 14.90 -26.80
N LYS A 55 -17.75 15.78 -27.76
CA LYS A 55 -18.56 16.07 -28.96
C LYS A 55 -18.91 14.84 -29.81
N GLY A 56 -18.14 13.75 -29.75
CA GLY A 56 -18.41 12.51 -30.52
C GLY A 56 -19.02 11.38 -29.72
N GLY A 57 -19.35 11.57 -28.43
CA GLY A 57 -19.92 10.51 -27.59
C GLY A 57 -19.36 10.49 -26.16
N ARG A 58 -19.34 9.29 -25.53
CA ARG A 58 -18.87 9.11 -24.15
C ARG A 58 -17.61 8.25 -24.11
N ASN A 59 -16.53 8.83 -23.63
CA ASN A 59 -15.29 8.07 -23.36
C ASN A 59 -15.41 7.41 -21.99
N MET A 60 -15.46 6.08 -21.98
CA MET A 60 -15.52 5.28 -20.75
C MET A 60 -14.13 5.02 -20.19
N SER A 61 -14.00 4.99 -18.87
CA SER A 61 -12.80 4.64 -18.13
C SER A 61 -13.18 3.97 -16.81
N PHE A 62 -12.23 3.30 -16.18
CA PHE A 62 -12.39 2.70 -14.87
C PHE A 62 -11.44 3.37 -13.88
N THR A 63 -11.92 3.55 -12.66
CA THR A 63 -11.11 3.98 -11.53
C THR A 63 -11.08 2.87 -10.50
N ALA A 64 -9.92 2.60 -9.93
CA ALA A 64 -9.74 1.63 -8.86
C ALA A 64 -9.14 2.32 -7.64
N LEU A 65 -9.64 2.00 -6.46
CA LEU A 65 -9.09 2.35 -5.15
C LEU A 65 -8.49 1.09 -4.56
N VAL A 66 -7.18 1.09 -4.35
CA VAL A 66 -6.41 -0.07 -3.86
C VAL A 66 -5.65 0.31 -2.61
N VAL A 67 -5.60 -0.61 -1.67
CA VAL A 67 -4.79 -0.54 -0.47
C VAL A 67 -3.73 -1.62 -0.55
N VAL A 68 -2.50 -1.28 -0.21
CA VAL A 68 -1.36 -2.18 -0.17
C VAL A 68 -0.70 -2.07 1.20
N GLY A 69 -0.31 -3.19 1.79
CA GLY A 69 0.37 -3.20 3.09
C GLY A 69 1.19 -4.46 3.30
N ASP A 70 2.09 -4.42 4.27
CA ASP A 70 2.95 -5.55 4.65
C ASP A 70 2.38 -6.42 5.77
N GLY A 71 1.24 -6.02 6.36
CA GLY A 71 0.68 -6.68 7.54
C GLY A 71 1.49 -6.47 8.82
N GLN A 72 2.53 -5.61 8.81
CA GLN A 72 3.43 -5.36 9.93
C GLN A 72 3.56 -3.86 10.29
N GLY A 73 2.57 -3.09 9.93
CA GLY A 73 2.48 -1.66 10.22
C GLY A 73 2.73 -0.72 9.06
N GLN A 74 3.10 -1.22 7.88
CA GLN A 74 3.19 -0.38 6.69
C GLN A 74 1.93 -0.52 5.84
N VAL A 75 1.36 0.59 5.46
CA VAL A 75 0.19 0.64 4.59
C VAL A 75 0.26 1.85 3.67
N GLY A 76 -0.23 1.69 2.46
CA GLY A 76 -0.36 2.75 1.48
C GLY A 76 -1.67 2.64 0.71
N VAL A 77 -2.15 3.77 0.21
CA VAL A 77 -3.38 3.87 -0.55
C VAL A 77 -3.10 4.53 -1.89
N GLY A 78 -3.65 3.96 -2.95
CA GLY A 78 -3.55 4.49 -4.29
C GLY A 78 -4.88 4.53 -5.01
N TYR A 79 -5.03 5.54 -5.86
CA TYR A 79 -6.23 5.76 -6.67
C TYR A 79 -5.84 5.91 -8.14
N GLY A 80 -6.08 4.89 -8.95
CA GLY A 80 -5.69 4.84 -10.35
C GLY A 80 -6.88 4.91 -11.31
N LYS A 81 -6.64 5.46 -12.50
CA LYS A 81 -7.61 5.52 -13.60
C LYS A 81 -6.99 4.97 -14.89
N ALA A 82 -7.72 4.08 -15.58
CA ALA A 82 -7.33 3.54 -16.88
C ALA A 82 -8.54 3.22 -17.75
N LYS A 83 -8.29 2.84 -19.02
CA LYS A 83 -9.35 2.38 -19.93
C LYS A 83 -9.85 0.99 -19.58
N GLU A 84 -9.02 0.16 -18.96
CA GLU A 84 -9.28 -1.22 -18.56
C GLU A 84 -9.14 -1.38 -17.06
N VAL A 85 -9.89 -2.31 -16.47
CA VAL A 85 -9.89 -2.59 -15.04
C VAL A 85 -8.51 -3.09 -14.55
N PRO A 86 -7.85 -4.08 -15.18
CA PRO A 86 -6.55 -4.55 -14.72
C PRO A 86 -5.49 -3.44 -14.70
N ALA A 87 -5.47 -2.60 -15.74
CA ALA A 87 -4.56 -1.47 -15.83
C ALA A 87 -4.84 -0.38 -14.76
N ALA A 88 -6.11 -0.19 -14.37
CA ALA A 88 -6.48 0.72 -13.28
C ALA A 88 -5.99 0.19 -11.93
N ILE A 89 -6.17 -1.10 -11.66
CA ILE A 89 -5.70 -1.76 -10.43
C ILE A 89 -4.18 -1.67 -10.32
N GLN A 90 -3.45 -2.01 -11.39
CA GLN A 90 -1.99 -1.95 -11.41
C GLN A 90 -1.48 -0.53 -11.10
N LYS A 91 -2.04 0.49 -11.76
CA LYS A 91 -1.69 1.89 -11.49
C LYS A 91 -1.95 2.29 -10.04
N SER A 92 -3.09 1.85 -9.49
CA SER A 92 -3.45 2.14 -8.10
C SER A 92 -2.46 1.47 -7.13
N ALA A 93 -2.08 0.22 -7.38
CA ALA A 93 -1.11 -0.50 -6.56
C ALA A 93 0.28 0.15 -6.60
N GLU A 94 0.73 0.60 -7.77
CA GLU A 94 1.99 1.35 -7.92
C GLU A 94 1.97 2.69 -7.16
N GLU A 95 0.85 3.41 -7.20
CA GLU A 95 0.65 4.65 -6.44
C GLU A 95 0.59 4.38 -4.94
N ALA A 96 -0.11 3.32 -4.50
CA ALA A 96 -0.18 2.93 -3.11
C ALA A 96 1.21 2.63 -2.52
N ARG A 97 2.08 1.93 -3.26
CA ARG A 97 3.45 1.64 -2.85
C ARG A 97 4.32 2.89 -2.68
N LYS A 98 4.08 3.94 -3.48
CA LYS A 98 4.77 5.23 -3.34
C LYS A 98 4.32 6.01 -2.09
N ASN A 99 3.10 5.77 -1.64
CA ASN A 99 2.46 6.47 -0.53
C ASN A 99 2.49 5.67 0.78
N PHE A 100 3.44 4.76 0.97
CA PHE A 100 3.58 4.00 2.20
C PHE A 100 3.88 4.91 3.40
N PHE A 101 3.20 4.62 4.50
CA PHE A 101 3.49 5.19 5.81
C PHE A 101 3.41 4.11 6.88
N ARG A 102 4.04 4.36 8.03
CA ARG A 102 4.06 3.42 9.14
C ARG A 102 3.05 3.80 10.20
N VAL A 103 2.22 2.85 10.58
CA VAL A 103 1.22 2.96 11.63
C VAL A 103 1.83 2.53 12.96
N PRO A 104 1.84 3.39 13.99
CA PRO A 104 2.26 2.97 15.33
C PRO A 104 1.22 2.02 15.93
N MET A 105 1.64 0.79 16.19
CA MET A 105 0.81 -0.24 16.81
C MET A 105 1.44 -0.76 18.09
N ILE A 106 0.62 -1.17 19.04
CA ILE A 106 1.02 -1.84 20.26
C ILE A 106 0.20 -3.12 20.38
N ALA A 107 0.89 -4.25 20.38
CA ALA A 107 0.27 -5.54 20.63
C ALA A 107 -0.94 -5.85 19.71
N GLY A 108 -0.84 -5.51 18.42
CA GLY A 108 -1.89 -5.77 17.41
C GLY A 108 -3.05 -4.78 17.39
N THR A 109 -2.98 -3.69 18.19
CA THR A 109 -3.99 -2.63 18.19
C THR A 109 -3.37 -1.24 18.08
N ILE A 110 -4.20 -0.21 17.86
CA ILE A 110 -3.75 1.19 17.80
C ILE A 110 -3.41 1.72 19.20
N THR A 111 -2.54 2.73 19.26
CA THR A 111 -2.00 3.29 20.52
C THR A 111 -3.03 4.03 21.36
N HIS A 112 -3.94 4.77 20.75
CA HIS A 112 -4.99 5.56 21.43
C HIS A 112 -6.22 5.74 20.53
N PRO A 113 -7.36 6.13 21.08
CA PRO A 113 -8.53 6.52 20.28
C PRO A 113 -8.19 7.71 19.38
N VAL A 114 -8.66 7.68 18.14
CA VAL A 114 -8.43 8.75 17.15
C VAL A 114 -9.63 8.90 16.25
N GLU A 115 -9.85 10.10 15.75
CA GLU A 115 -10.85 10.43 14.74
C GLU A 115 -10.14 11.06 13.55
N GLY A 116 -10.17 10.36 12.41
CA GLY A 116 -9.62 10.87 11.15
C GLY A 116 -10.72 11.51 10.33
N ARG A 117 -10.36 12.55 9.57
CA ARG A 117 -11.29 13.32 8.73
C ARG A 117 -10.68 13.60 7.36
N ASP A 118 -11.47 13.36 6.32
CA ASP A 118 -11.15 13.83 4.96
C ASP A 118 -12.45 14.23 4.24
N ALA A 119 -12.53 15.49 3.86
CA ALA A 119 -13.75 16.08 3.32
C ALA A 119 -14.97 15.80 4.21
N ALA A 120 -16.00 15.13 3.71
CA ALA A 120 -17.18 14.72 4.48
C ALA A 120 -17.02 13.32 5.14
N GLY A 121 -15.90 12.63 4.94
CA GLY A 121 -15.61 11.36 5.59
C GLY A 121 -15.10 11.58 7.01
N ILE A 122 -15.70 10.91 7.99
CA ILE A 122 -15.27 10.92 9.40
C ILE A 122 -15.22 9.48 9.86
N VAL A 123 -14.05 9.06 10.35
CA VAL A 123 -13.86 7.70 10.86
C VAL A 123 -13.30 7.75 12.26
N MET A 124 -14.08 7.23 13.20
CA MET A 124 -13.66 7.06 14.59
C MET A 124 -13.02 5.68 14.75
N MET A 125 -11.86 5.62 15.38
CA MET A 125 -11.12 4.39 15.66
C MET A 125 -10.74 4.34 17.13
N LYS A 126 -10.98 3.18 17.78
CA LYS A 126 -10.64 2.93 19.19
C LYS A 126 -9.87 1.62 19.33
N PRO A 127 -8.86 1.56 20.20
CA PRO A 127 -8.17 0.32 20.51
C PRO A 127 -9.12 -0.69 21.14
N ALA A 128 -8.96 -1.96 20.79
CA ALA A 128 -9.80 -3.03 21.28
C ALA A 128 -9.03 -4.09 22.10
N ALA A 129 -9.77 -4.95 22.76
CA ALA A 129 -9.21 -6.09 23.48
C ALA A 129 -8.64 -7.12 22.52
N PRO A 130 -7.64 -7.91 22.93
CA PRO A 130 -7.21 -9.09 22.19
C PRO A 130 -8.38 -10.03 21.90
N GLY A 131 -8.45 -10.51 20.64
CA GLY A 131 -9.52 -11.40 20.21
C GLY A 131 -10.81 -10.71 19.77
N THR A 132 -10.89 -9.37 19.82
CA THR A 132 -12.04 -8.62 19.29
C THR A 132 -12.12 -8.71 17.78
N GLY A 133 -10.96 -8.77 17.11
CA GLY A 133 -10.87 -8.71 15.66
C GLY A 133 -11.04 -7.29 15.09
N VAL A 134 -11.02 -7.18 13.77
CA VAL A 134 -11.20 -5.90 13.07
C VAL A 134 -12.69 -5.64 12.86
N ILE A 135 -13.26 -4.77 13.70
CA ILE A 135 -14.65 -4.32 13.59
C ILE A 135 -14.64 -2.95 12.91
N ALA A 136 -14.82 -2.94 11.59
CA ALA A 136 -14.72 -1.75 10.75
C ALA A 136 -15.69 -1.80 9.58
N GLY A 137 -16.07 -0.63 9.08
CA GLY A 137 -16.88 -0.49 7.86
C GLY A 137 -16.12 -0.96 6.61
N GLY A 138 -16.86 -1.32 5.55
CA GLY A 138 -16.32 -1.98 4.36
C GLY A 138 -15.15 -1.27 3.69
N ALA A 139 -15.10 0.06 3.69
CA ALA A 139 -14.00 0.81 3.10
C ALA A 139 -12.79 1.01 4.04
N ALA A 140 -13.02 1.11 5.36
CA ALA A 140 -11.95 1.24 6.36
C ALA A 140 -11.25 -0.09 6.66
N ARG A 141 -12.00 -1.20 6.65
CA ARG A 141 -11.50 -2.53 7.00
C ARG A 141 -10.29 -2.98 6.19
N PRO A 142 -10.25 -2.87 4.84
CA PRO A 142 -9.07 -3.23 4.06
C PRO A 142 -7.81 -2.47 4.45
N VAL A 143 -7.93 -1.18 4.84
CA VAL A 143 -6.78 -0.38 5.29
C VAL A 143 -6.20 -0.93 6.59
N LEU A 144 -7.06 -1.27 7.54
CA LEU A 144 -6.66 -1.80 8.84
C LEU A 144 -6.07 -3.22 8.74
N GLU A 145 -6.67 -4.09 7.91
CA GLU A 145 -6.15 -5.44 7.65
C GLU A 145 -4.79 -5.41 6.95
N CYS A 146 -4.61 -4.56 5.91
CA CYS A 146 -3.33 -4.41 5.23
C CYS A 146 -2.25 -3.78 6.12
N ALA A 147 -2.63 -2.91 7.08
CA ALA A 147 -1.72 -2.40 8.09
C ALA A 147 -1.30 -3.45 9.13
N GLY A 148 -2.01 -4.58 9.21
CA GLY A 148 -1.75 -5.64 10.20
C GLY A 148 -2.38 -5.40 11.57
N VAL A 149 -3.37 -4.50 11.65
CA VAL A 149 -4.16 -4.32 12.87
C VAL A 149 -5.03 -5.54 13.09
N GLN A 150 -4.94 -6.16 14.28
CA GLN A 150 -5.68 -7.36 14.62
C GLN A 150 -6.96 -7.05 15.40
N ASP A 151 -6.90 -6.07 16.31
CA ASP A 151 -7.99 -5.76 17.23
C ASP A 151 -8.30 -4.25 17.20
N ILE A 152 -9.46 -3.86 16.67
CA ILE A 152 -9.88 -2.47 16.58
C ILE A 152 -11.39 -2.35 16.51
N LEU A 153 -11.91 -1.27 17.10
CA LEU A 153 -13.29 -0.84 16.94
C LEU A 153 -13.31 0.44 16.11
N SER A 154 -13.99 0.44 14.98
CA SER A 154 -14.14 1.65 14.16
C SER A 154 -15.56 1.83 13.69
N LYS A 155 -15.91 3.11 13.46
CA LYS A 155 -17.21 3.51 12.93
C LYS A 155 -17.04 4.67 11.96
N SER A 156 -17.58 4.52 10.75
CA SER A 156 -17.75 5.63 9.82
C SER A 156 -18.97 6.45 10.24
N LEU A 157 -18.76 7.75 10.50
CA LEU A 157 -19.78 8.68 11.01
C LEU A 157 -20.24 9.69 9.97
N GLY A 158 -19.44 9.87 8.90
CA GLY A 158 -19.72 10.85 7.85
C GLY A 158 -20.23 10.22 6.56
N SER A 159 -19.66 10.64 5.45
CA SER A 159 -20.01 10.19 4.11
C SER A 159 -19.69 8.70 3.88
N ASP A 160 -20.57 8.00 3.16
CA ASP A 160 -20.36 6.60 2.74
C ASP A 160 -19.46 6.46 1.50
N ASN A 161 -18.94 7.57 0.95
CA ASN A 161 -18.01 7.51 -0.17
C ASN A 161 -16.73 6.80 0.23
N ALA A 162 -16.48 5.64 -0.39
CA ALA A 162 -15.33 4.78 -0.09
C ALA A 162 -13.99 5.52 -0.13
N LEU A 163 -13.81 6.46 -1.07
CA LEU A 163 -12.58 7.25 -1.19
C LEU A 163 -12.38 8.16 0.04
N ASN A 164 -13.43 8.85 0.48
CA ASN A 164 -13.37 9.74 1.64
C ASN A 164 -13.14 8.94 2.93
N VAL A 165 -13.82 7.80 3.08
CA VAL A 165 -13.66 6.90 4.25
C VAL A 165 -12.22 6.37 4.33
N VAL A 166 -11.65 5.90 3.21
CA VAL A 166 -10.27 5.41 3.17
C VAL A 166 -9.28 6.52 3.53
N ARG A 167 -9.43 7.72 2.96
CA ARG A 167 -8.56 8.87 3.27
C ARG A 167 -8.70 9.33 4.72
N ALA A 168 -9.92 9.40 5.25
CA ALA A 168 -10.15 9.68 6.65
C ALA A 168 -9.51 8.64 7.57
N THR A 169 -9.58 7.34 7.21
CA THR A 169 -8.88 6.29 7.95
C THR A 169 -7.37 6.49 7.94
N VAL A 170 -6.78 6.80 6.79
CA VAL A 170 -5.35 7.10 6.65
C VAL A 170 -4.94 8.33 7.48
N ASP A 171 -5.75 9.39 7.44
CA ASP A 171 -5.52 10.60 8.24
C ASP A 171 -5.51 10.27 9.74
N GLY A 172 -6.50 9.53 10.24
CA GLY A 172 -6.53 9.10 11.63
C GLY A 172 -5.34 8.22 12.02
N LEU A 173 -4.92 7.29 11.16
CA LEU A 173 -3.75 6.45 11.42
C LEU A 173 -2.43 7.24 11.46
N LYS A 174 -2.31 8.31 10.68
CA LYS A 174 -1.16 9.21 10.69
C LYS A 174 -1.08 10.10 11.94
N GLN A 175 -2.22 10.37 12.58
CA GLN A 175 -2.30 11.15 13.82
C GLN A 175 -1.89 10.35 15.05
N LEU A 176 -1.75 9.01 14.94
CA LEU A 176 -1.35 8.17 16.05
C LEU A 176 0.07 8.50 16.53
N VAL A 177 0.23 8.63 17.83
CA VAL A 177 1.50 8.94 18.48
C VAL A 177 1.93 7.74 19.34
N ARG A 178 3.23 7.47 19.39
CA ARG A 178 3.80 6.42 20.22
C ARG A 178 3.84 6.86 21.69
N PRO A 179 3.56 5.95 22.65
CA PRO A 179 3.65 6.28 24.08
C PRO A 179 5.02 6.79 24.50
N GLU A 180 6.09 6.27 23.87
CA GLU A 180 7.47 6.71 24.14
C GLU A 180 7.68 8.19 23.80
N GLU A 181 7.13 8.65 22.69
CA GLU A 181 7.21 10.06 22.26
C GLU A 181 6.42 10.98 23.21
N VAL A 182 5.25 10.49 23.68
CA VAL A 182 4.43 11.24 24.63
C VAL A 182 5.11 11.30 25.99
N ALA A 183 5.70 10.20 26.47
CA ALA A 183 6.45 10.12 27.70
C ALA A 183 7.64 11.07 27.70
N ALA A 184 8.44 11.05 26.62
CA ALA A 184 9.58 11.97 26.45
C ALA A 184 9.15 13.45 26.46
N ARG A 185 8.05 13.78 25.76
CA ARG A 185 7.51 15.14 25.72
C ARG A 185 7.01 15.64 27.07
N ARG A 186 6.45 14.74 27.89
CA ARG A 186 5.88 15.05 29.23
C ARG A 186 6.88 14.88 30.38
N GLY A 187 8.08 14.34 30.13
CA GLY A 187 9.07 14.01 31.16
C GLY A 187 8.57 12.96 32.16
N LYS A 188 7.69 12.03 31.72
CA LYS A 188 7.12 10.98 32.54
C LYS A 188 7.60 9.60 32.10
N SER A 189 7.44 8.61 32.97
CA SER A 189 7.72 7.22 32.60
C SER A 189 6.70 6.70 31.59
N ILE A 190 7.09 5.72 30.78
CA ILE A 190 6.20 5.09 29.77
C ILE A 190 5.02 4.41 30.49
N GLU A 191 5.25 3.87 31.68
CA GLU A 191 4.23 3.19 32.48
C GLU A 191 3.12 4.13 32.97
N GLU A 192 3.44 5.38 33.26
CA GLU A 192 2.44 6.38 33.67
C GLU A 192 1.59 6.89 32.50
N VAL A 193 2.13 6.87 31.29
CA VAL A 193 1.45 7.38 30.09
C VAL A 193 0.65 6.29 29.40
N THR A 194 1.11 5.04 29.45
CA THR A 194 0.49 3.92 28.75
C THR A 194 -0.58 3.25 29.64
N PRO A 195 -1.79 2.97 29.12
CA PRO A 195 -2.79 2.24 29.86
C PRO A 195 -2.27 0.86 30.31
N ALA A 196 -2.49 0.47 31.57
CA ALA A 196 -2.00 -0.78 32.16
C ALA A 196 -2.33 -2.04 31.33
N ARG A 197 -3.42 -2.01 30.58
CA ARG A 197 -3.85 -3.09 29.67
C ARG A 197 -2.88 -3.28 28.49
N MET A 198 -2.30 -2.21 27.96
CA MET A 198 -1.32 -2.25 26.85
C MET A 198 0.06 -2.65 27.36
N LEU A 199 0.41 -2.27 28.61
CA LEU A 199 1.66 -2.68 29.26
C LEU A 199 1.74 -4.19 29.45
N ARG A 200 0.66 -4.83 29.91
CA ARG A 200 0.60 -6.29 30.10
C ARG A 200 0.83 -7.07 28.79
N LYS A 201 0.36 -6.53 27.68
CA LYS A 201 0.50 -7.17 26.36
C LYS A 201 1.92 -6.98 25.78
N ARG A 202 2.58 -5.86 26.10
CA ARG A 202 3.98 -5.61 25.73
C ARG A 202 4.92 -6.57 26.45
N ALA A 203 4.73 -6.77 27.75
CA ALA A 203 5.51 -7.72 28.54
C ALA A 203 5.35 -9.18 28.06
N GLY A 204 4.19 -9.57 27.52
CA GLY A 204 3.97 -10.89 26.95
C GLY A 204 4.50 -11.09 25.52
N GLN A 205 4.97 -10.04 24.85
CA GLN A 205 5.61 -10.12 23.52
C GLN A 205 7.15 -10.11 23.60
N GLU A 206 7.71 -9.71 24.75
CA GLU A 206 9.15 -9.72 25.02
C GLU A 206 9.62 -11.02 25.70
N ALA A 207 8.69 -11.91 26.05
CA ALA A 207 8.93 -13.24 26.60
C ALA A 207 8.72 -14.34 25.52
#